data_d98ec456dd97ea797361246b10e5fcdd
#
_entry.id   d98ec456dd97ea797361246b10e5fcdd
#
_cell.length_a   1.000
_cell.length_b   1.000
_cell.length_c   1.000
_cell.angle_alpha   90.00
_cell.angle_beta   90.00
_cell.angle_gamma   90.00
#
_symmetry.space_group_name_H-M   'P 1'
#
loop_
_entity.id
_entity.type
_entity.pdbx_description
1 polymer ?
#
loop_
_entity_poly.entity_id
_entity_poly.type
_entity_poly.pdbx_seq_one_letter_code
_entity_poly.pdbx_strand_id
1 'polypeptide(L)'
;PDRGVPFFFLRLDPAGNVSKRFSAAGFPFARYGGSCPRWVVHSAFATPGVMRVQVAQLPDGGTFLCFARSVSRMASSWAEPKPVHVIAMGCDIAHAGEVVYADGIDVTHAAVGIGLSCRLCDRANCRSRAFPPLEHRLALDPMTRGDSPYRFERTPGR
;
A
#
# COMPACT_ATOMS: atom_id res chain seq x y z
N PRO A 1 -11.19 22.06 -20.72
CA PRO A 1 -11.96 20.87 -20.40
C PRO A 1 -11.49 20.33 -19.08
N ASP A 2 -12.39 20.30 -18.07
CA ASP A 2 -12.13 19.73 -16.76
C ASP A 2 -11.79 18.25 -16.93
N ARG A 3 -10.55 17.91 -16.61
CA ARG A 3 -10.07 16.53 -16.76
C ARG A 3 -10.52 15.63 -15.60
N GLY A 4 -11.32 16.15 -14.65
CA GLY A 4 -11.71 15.47 -13.45
C GLY A 4 -10.54 15.19 -12.50
N VAL A 5 -10.81 14.42 -11.43
CA VAL A 5 -9.80 14.04 -10.44
C VAL A 5 -8.78 13.07 -11.06
N PRO A 6 -7.48 13.36 -11.00
CA PRO A 6 -6.46 12.43 -11.47
C PRO A 6 -6.34 11.25 -10.49
N PHE A 7 -6.56 10.03 -10.98
CA PHE A 7 -6.44 8.81 -10.19
C PHE A 7 -5.21 7.99 -10.57
N PHE A 8 -4.71 7.23 -9.61
CA PHE A 8 -3.94 6.03 -9.88
C PHE A 8 -4.85 4.80 -9.81
N PHE A 9 -4.42 3.73 -10.45
CA PHE A 9 -5.10 2.43 -10.48
C PHE A 9 -4.08 1.32 -10.34
N LEU A 10 -4.45 0.26 -9.61
CA LEU A 10 -3.69 -0.97 -9.62
C LEU A 10 -4.59 -2.20 -9.46
N ARG A 11 -4.11 -3.32 -9.96
CA ARG A 11 -4.67 -4.65 -9.72
C ARG A 11 -3.62 -5.54 -9.10
N LEU A 12 -3.97 -6.15 -7.98
CA LEU A 12 -3.10 -6.98 -7.15
C LEU A 12 -3.68 -8.39 -7.04
N ASP A 13 -2.83 -9.40 -7.04
CA ASP A 13 -3.20 -10.77 -6.69
C ASP A 13 -2.98 -11.05 -5.19
N PRO A 14 -3.48 -12.20 -4.63
CA PRO A 14 -3.32 -12.52 -3.22
C PRO A 14 -1.86 -12.69 -2.76
N ALA A 15 -0.93 -12.95 -3.67
CA ALA A 15 0.50 -13.04 -3.37
C ALA A 15 1.20 -11.67 -3.33
N GLY A 16 0.46 -10.57 -3.57
CA GLY A 16 0.99 -9.23 -3.54
C GLY A 16 1.61 -8.76 -4.86
N ASN A 17 1.45 -9.51 -5.95
CA ASN A 17 1.97 -9.12 -7.25
C ASN A 17 1.03 -8.11 -7.92
N VAL A 18 1.61 -7.03 -8.42
CA VAL A 18 0.90 -6.02 -9.20
C VAL A 18 0.84 -6.45 -10.66
N SER A 19 -0.35 -6.81 -11.14
CA SER A 19 -0.57 -7.30 -12.49
C SER A 19 -0.98 -6.21 -13.49
N LYS A 20 -1.55 -5.10 -12.99
CA LYS A 20 -1.84 -3.88 -13.77
C LYS A 20 -1.63 -2.67 -12.89
N ARG A 21 -1.11 -1.59 -13.47
CA ARG A 21 -0.94 -0.31 -12.80
C ARG A 21 -1.00 0.83 -13.78
N PHE A 22 -1.50 1.97 -13.33
CA PHE A 22 -1.53 3.23 -14.05
C PHE A 22 -1.54 4.37 -13.03
N SER A 23 -0.91 5.49 -13.29
CA SER A 23 -0.96 6.65 -12.42
C SER A 23 -1.06 7.93 -13.22
N ALA A 24 -2.20 8.64 -13.07
CA ALA A 24 -2.35 10.04 -13.42
C ALA A 24 -2.16 10.97 -12.20
N ALA A 25 -2.27 10.40 -10.99
CA ALA A 25 -2.13 11.12 -9.72
C ALA A 25 -0.67 11.28 -9.25
N GLY A 26 0.31 10.84 -10.03
CA GLY A 26 1.72 10.89 -9.61
C GLY A 26 2.11 9.88 -8.53
N PHE A 27 1.24 8.93 -8.17
CA PHE A 27 1.57 7.89 -7.18
C PHE A 27 2.75 7.04 -7.68
N PRO A 28 3.85 6.98 -6.91
CA PRO A 28 5.02 6.21 -7.30
C PRO A 28 4.81 4.73 -6.97
N PHE A 29 4.79 3.87 -7.98
CA PHE A 29 4.75 2.42 -7.77
C PHE A 29 6.16 1.84 -7.67
N ALA A 30 6.36 0.89 -6.76
CA ALA A 30 7.58 0.09 -6.78
C ALA A 30 7.70 -0.67 -8.10
N ARG A 31 8.90 -0.66 -8.70
CA ARG A 31 9.15 -1.42 -9.94
C ARG A 31 9.23 -2.91 -9.70
N TYR A 32 9.75 -3.30 -8.53
CA TYR A 32 10.03 -4.68 -8.15
C TYR A 32 9.67 -4.93 -6.68
N GLY A 33 9.37 -6.17 -6.37
CA GLY A 33 8.97 -6.59 -5.02
C GLY A 33 7.49 -6.37 -4.73
N GLY A 34 7.03 -6.86 -3.59
CA GLY A 34 5.67 -6.66 -3.10
C GLY A 34 5.45 -5.22 -2.63
N SER A 35 4.20 -4.80 -2.61
CA SER A 35 3.78 -3.53 -2.04
C SER A 35 3.84 -3.56 -0.50
N CYS A 36 3.74 -2.40 0.14
CA CYS A 36 3.80 -2.28 1.59
C CYS A 36 2.67 -3.06 2.28
N PRO A 37 2.95 -3.94 3.26
CA PRO A 37 1.92 -4.71 3.97
C PRO A 37 0.88 -3.85 4.72
N ARG A 38 1.22 -2.60 5.03
CA ARG A 38 0.32 -1.64 5.70
C ARG A 38 -0.65 -0.95 4.76
N TRP A 39 -0.51 -1.16 3.46
CA TRP A 39 -1.40 -0.54 2.50
C TRP A 39 -2.74 -1.26 2.43
N VAL A 40 -3.81 -0.49 2.34
CA VAL A 40 -5.21 -0.97 2.35
C VAL A 40 -5.50 -2.08 1.34
N VAL A 41 -4.75 -2.15 0.26
CA VAL A 41 -4.91 -3.16 -0.79
C VAL A 41 -4.79 -4.59 -0.26
N HIS A 42 -3.96 -4.82 0.76
CA HIS A 42 -3.81 -6.15 1.37
C HIS A 42 -4.99 -6.50 2.27
N SER A 43 -5.50 -5.55 3.04
CA SER A 43 -6.65 -5.79 3.93
C SER A 43 -7.96 -6.02 3.16
N ALA A 44 -8.05 -5.55 1.92
CA ALA A 44 -9.22 -5.76 1.07
C ALA A 44 -9.47 -7.24 0.70
N PHE A 45 -8.44 -8.09 0.74
CA PHE A 45 -8.61 -9.54 0.57
C PHE A 45 -9.35 -10.19 1.73
N ALA A 46 -9.18 -9.68 2.96
CA ALA A 46 -9.83 -10.22 4.16
C ALA A 46 -11.31 -9.84 4.25
N THR A 47 -11.78 -8.90 3.46
CA THR A 47 -13.17 -8.41 3.47
C THR A 47 -13.77 -8.42 2.06
N PRO A 48 -14.07 -9.59 1.49
CA PRO A 48 -14.60 -9.69 0.14
C PRO A 48 -15.87 -8.85 -0.06
N GLY A 49 -15.89 -8.11 -1.16
CA GLY A 49 -17.02 -7.27 -1.52
C GLY A 49 -17.15 -5.95 -0.78
N VAL A 50 -16.36 -5.72 0.27
CA VAL A 50 -16.37 -4.46 1.04
C VAL A 50 -15.35 -3.48 0.47
N MET A 51 -15.75 -2.22 0.26
CA MET A 51 -14.83 -1.14 -0.07
C MET A 51 -14.04 -0.76 1.18
N ARG A 52 -12.71 -0.83 1.08
CA ARG A 52 -11.78 -0.40 2.14
C ARG A 52 -11.17 0.93 1.74
N VAL A 53 -11.09 1.86 2.68
CA VAL A 53 -10.56 3.21 2.45
C VAL A 53 -9.41 3.49 3.42
N GLN A 54 -8.41 4.22 2.97
CA GLN A 54 -7.25 4.58 3.77
C GLN A 54 -6.67 5.91 3.27
N VAL A 55 -6.31 6.79 4.18
CA VAL A 55 -5.39 7.88 3.89
C VAL A 55 -3.98 7.34 4.06
N ALA A 56 -3.24 7.24 2.98
CA ALA A 56 -1.90 6.64 2.93
C ALA A 56 -0.84 7.73 2.76
N GLN A 57 0.16 7.75 3.65
CA GLN A 57 1.29 8.68 3.58
C GLN A 57 2.57 7.95 3.24
N LEU A 58 3.24 8.39 2.18
CA LEU A 58 4.55 7.92 1.75
C LEU A 58 5.68 8.50 2.64
N PRO A 59 6.89 7.91 2.60
CA PRO A 59 8.03 8.40 3.39
C PRO A 59 8.47 9.82 3.05
N ASP A 60 8.28 10.27 1.81
CA ASP A 60 8.55 11.63 1.33
C ASP A 60 7.49 12.67 1.75
N GLY A 61 6.43 12.21 2.43
CA GLY A 61 5.31 13.05 2.88
C GLY A 61 4.12 13.09 1.92
N GLY A 62 4.27 12.60 0.69
CA GLY A 62 3.15 12.50 -0.27
C GLY A 62 1.99 11.73 0.34
N THR A 63 0.79 12.30 0.31
CA THR A 63 -0.39 11.72 0.96
C THR A 63 -1.49 11.50 -0.06
N PHE A 64 -2.12 10.34 -0.01
CA PHE A 64 -3.11 9.90 -0.98
C PHE A 64 -4.33 9.31 -0.28
N LEU A 65 -5.51 9.64 -0.80
CA LEU A 65 -6.73 8.90 -0.49
C LEU A 65 -6.74 7.63 -1.35
N CYS A 66 -6.75 6.47 -0.70
CA CYS A 66 -6.73 5.16 -1.35
C CYS A 66 -8.01 4.41 -1.02
N PHE A 67 -8.60 3.74 -2.00
CA PHE A 67 -9.73 2.85 -1.79
C PHE A 67 -9.55 1.57 -2.62
N ALA A 68 -9.93 0.45 -2.01
CA ALA A 68 -9.66 -0.87 -2.55
C ALA A 68 -10.81 -1.83 -2.27
N ARG A 69 -11.06 -2.73 -3.22
CA ARG A 69 -12.05 -3.81 -3.09
C ARG A 69 -11.54 -5.07 -3.75
N SER A 70 -11.79 -6.22 -3.12
CA SER A 70 -11.55 -7.49 -3.77
C SER A 70 -12.65 -7.81 -4.78
N VAL A 71 -12.25 -8.38 -5.89
CA VAL A 71 -13.12 -8.87 -6.95
C VAL A 71 -12.73 -10.31 -7.27
N SER A 72 -13.72 -11.16 -7.47
CA SER A 72 -13.50 -12.56 -7.87
C SER A 72 -14.25 -12.84 -9.15
N ARG A 73 -13.66 -13.68 -10.01
CA ARG A 73 -14.35 -14.25 -11.14
C ARG A 73 -14.90 -15.63 -10.76
N MET A 74 -15.93 -16.06 -11.45
CA MET A 74 -16.39 -17.45 -11.30
C MET A 74 -15.28 -18.39 -11.79
N ALA A 75 -15.02 -19.44 -11.05
CA ALA A 75 -14.18 -20.52 -11.52
C ALA A 75 -14.88 -21.26 -12.66
N SER A 76 -14.13 -21.78 -13.62
CA SER A 76 -14.68 -22.57 -14.73
C SER A 76 -15.09 -23.97 -14.27
N SER A 77 -14.52 -24.45 -13.17
CA SER A 77 -14.90 -25.71 -12.51
C SER A 77 -14.69 -25.61 -11.00
N TRP A 78 -15.28 -26.55 -10.25
CA TRP A 78 -15.11 -26.62 -8.80
C TRP A 78 -13.66 -26.96 -8.38
N ALA A 79 -12.91 -27.63 -9.23
CA ALA A 79 -11.53 -28.04 -8.98
C ALA A 79 -10.51 -26.93 -9.25
N GLU A 80 -10.92 -25.88 -9.95
CA GLU A 80 -10.04 -24.77 -10.30
C GLU A 80 -10.06 -23.69 -9.20
N PRO A 81 -8.89 -23.21 -8.75
CA PRO A 81 -8.83 -22.12 -7.79
C PRO A 81 -9.56 -20.88 -8.31
N LYS A 82 -10.45 -20.33 -7.50
CA LYS A 82 -11.21 -19.13 -7.85
C LYS A 82 -10.27 -17.92 -7.95
N PRO A 83 -10.14 -17.28 -9.13
CA PRO A 83 -9.28 -16.12 -9.26
C PRO A 83 -9.82 -14.94 -8.45
N VAL A 84 -9.02 -14.47 -7.51
CA VAL A 84 -9.35 -13.29 -6.69
C VAL A 84 -8.28 -12.23 -6.93
N HIS A 85 -8.73 -11.00 -7.12
CA HIS A 85 -7.85 -9.84 -7.24
C HIS A 85 -8.37 -8.71 -6.36
N VAL A 86 -7.49 -7.83 -5.96
CA VAL A 86 -7.89 -6.52 -5.44
C VAL A 86 -7.72 -5.49 -6.54
N ILE A 87 -8.77 -4.70 -6.74
CA ILE A 87 -8.74 -3.47 -7.52
C ILE A 87 -8.62 -2.32 -6.54
N ALA A 88 -7.64 -1.47 -6.74
CA ALA A 88 -7.47 -0.26 -5.95
C ALA A 88 -7.30 0.96 -6.85
N MET A 89 -7.81 2.06 -6.35
CA MET A 89 -7.66 3.39 -6.93
C MET A 89 -7.31 4.38 -5.82
N GLY A 90 -6.83 5.53 -6.20
CA GLY A 90 -6.63 6.62 -5.28
C GLY A 90 -6.21 7.88 -6.01
N CYS A 91 -6.29 9.00 -5.29
CA CYS A 91 -5.91 10.32 -5.76
C CYS A 91 -5.03 11.01 -4.73
N ASP A 92 -4.38 12.10 -5.13
CA ASP A 92 -3.73 13.00 -4.20
C ASP A 92 -4.74 13.49 -3.15
N ILE A 93 -4.30 13.67 -1.90
CA ILE A 93 -5.16 14.07 -0.79
C ILE A 93 -5.85 15.42 -1.03
N ALA A 94 -5.25 16.30 -1.85
CA ALA A 94 -5.85 17.57 -2.23
C ALA A 94 -7.21 17.41 -2.93
N HIS A 95 -7.45 16.27 -3.56
CA HIS A 95 -8.70 15.93 -4.25
C HIS A 95 -9.66 15.10 -3.40
N ALA A 96 -9.34 14.82 -2.12
CA ALA A 96 -10.18 13.96 -1.28
C ALA A 96 -11.61 14.48 -1.14
N GLY A 97 -11.78 15.81 -1.04
CA GLY A 97 -13.11 16.43 -0.95
C GLY A 97 -14.02 16.27 -2.19
N GLU A 98 -13.46 15.82 -3.30
CA GLU A 98 -14.20 15.53 -4.55
C GLU A 98 -14.60 14.03 -4.65
N VAL A 99 -14.21 13.20 -3.66
CA VAL A 99 -14.37 11.75 -3.71
C VAL A 99 -15.28 11.28 -2.57
N VAL A 100 -16.41 10.70 -2.90
CA VAL A 100 -17.43 10.23 -1.93
C VAL A 100 -16.87 9.27 -0.87
N TYR A 101 -15.81 8.53 -1.17
CA TYR A 101 -15.16 7.65 -0.21
C TYR A 101 -14.38 8.37 0.90
N ALA A 102 -14.20 9.69 0.81
CA ALA A 102 -13.63 10.49 1.87
C ALA A 102 -14.67 10.95 2.90
N ASP A 103 -15.96 10.83 2.60
CA ASP A 103 -17.03 11.29 3.47
C ASP A 103 -16.94 10.62 4.85
N GLY A 104 -16.92 11.45 5.90
CA GLY A 104 -16.80 11.00 7.28
C GLY A 104 -15.38 10.58 7.72
N ILE A 105 -14.37 10.74 6.86
CA ILE A 105 -12.97 10.47 7.20
C ILE A 105 -12.27 11.79 7.52
N ASP A 106 -11.63 11.85 8.68
CA ASP A 106 -10.70 12.95 8.99
C ASP A 106 -9.40 12.77 8.19
N VAL A 107 -9.40 13.31 6.97
CA VAL A 107 -8.25 13.17 6.06
C VAL A 107 -6.98 13.86 6.58
N THR A 108 -7.09 14.73 7.57
CA THR A 108 -5.97 15.46 8.14
C THR A 108 -5.20 14.62 9.15
N HIS A 109 -5.91 13.83 9.97
CA HIS A 109 -5.31 13.07 11.08
C HIS A 109 -5.30 11.55 10.87
N ALA A 110 -6.03 11.05 9.87
CA ALA A 110 -6.17 9.60 9.62
C ALA A 110 -5.01 8.99 8.81
N ALA A 111 -3.93 9.73 8.54
CA ALA A 111 -2.87 9.26 7.66
C ALA A 111 -2.10 8.06 8.24
N VAL A 112 -2.08 6.97 7.50
CA VAL A 112 -1.30 5.76 7.81
C VAL A 112 0.00 5.79 7.01
N GLY A 113 1.13 5.76 7.72
CA GLY A 113 2.43 5.68 7.07
C GLY A 113 2.62 4.36 6.34
N ILE A 114 2.78 4.42 5.03
CA ILE A 114 3.12 3.29 4.17
C ILE A 114 4.48 3.52 3.51
N GLY A 115 5.05 2.49 2.87
CA GLY A 115 6.18 2.59 1.95
C GLY A 115 5.79 2.09 0.57
N LEU A 116 6.66 2.21 -0.41
CA LEU A 116 6.47 1.60 -1.72
C LEU A 116 6.68 0.08 -1.65
N SER A 117 7.79 -0.32 -1.04
CA SER A 117 8.09 -1.69 -0.65
C SER A 117 8.96 -1.69 0.60
N CYS A 118 9.02 -2.79 1.35
CA CYS A 118 9.87 -2.87 2.54
C CYS A 118 11.35 -2.68 2.25
N ARG A 119 11.81 -3.10 1.06
CA ARG A 119 13.21 -3.00 0.65
C ARG A 119 13.68 -1.57 0.39
N LEU A 120 12.76 -0.68 0.00
CA LEU A 120 13.02 0.73 -0.30
C LEU A 120 12.55 1.68 0.80
N CYS A 121 12.11 1.15 1.95
CA CYS A 121 11.48 1.94 2.99
C CYS A 121 12.38 2.05 4.22
N ASP A 122 12.68 3.26 4.62
CA ASP A 122 13.52 3.60 5.80
C ASP A 122 12.72 3.93 7.05
N ARG A 123 11.42 3.62 7.07
CA ARG A 123 10.64 3.76 8.31
C ARG A 123 11.21 2.84 9.38
N ALA A 124 11.78 3.45 10.43
CA ALA A 124 12.23 2.71 11.60
C ALA A 124 11.03 2.10 12.36
N ASN A 125 11.28 1.04 13.12
CA ASN A 125 10.31 0.42 14.04
C ASN A 125 8.96 0.02 13.40
N CYS A 126 8.98 -0.37 12.12
CA CYS A 126 7.79 -0.82 11.43
C CYS A 126 7.47 -2.28 11.83
N ARG A 127 6.38 -2.48 12.58
CA ARG A 127 5.91 -3.81 13.02
C ARG A 127 5.48 -4.72 11.86
N SER A 128 5.12 -4.13 10.73
CA SER A 128 4.67 -4.86 9.52
C SER A 128 5.79 -5.07 8.50
N ARG A 129 7.05 -4.82 8.88
CA ARG A 129 8.17 -4.97 7.95
C ARG A 129 8.38 -6.44 7.58
N ALA A 130 8.29 -6.75 6.28
CA ALA A 130 8.44 -8.09 5.75
C ALA A 130 9.87 -8.38 5.24
N PHE A 131 10.65 -7.34 4.90
CA PHE A 131 12.02 -7.45 4.38
C PHE A 131 12.91 -6.35 4.95
N PRO A 132 14.23 -6.62 5.14
CA PRO A 132 15.17 -5.59 5.51
C PRO A 132 15.30 -4.54 4.39
N PRO A 133 15.59 -3.27 4.72
CA PRO A 133 15.89 -2.25 3.72
C PRO A 133 17.22 -2.56 3.03
N LEU A 134 17.31 -2.27 1.73
CA LEU A 134 18.51 -2.59 0.93
C LEU A 134 19.68 -1.63 1.21
N GLU A 135 19.39 -0.39 1.56
CA GLU A 135 20.40 0.67 1.70
C GLU A 135 20.96 0.78 3.13
N HIS A 136 20.48 -0.03 4.06
CA HIS A 136 20.87 0.01 5.46
C HIS A 136 21.42 -1.32 5.93
N ARG A 137 22.37 -1.26 6.85
CA ARG A 137 22.92 -2.47 7.49
C ARG A 137 21.91 -3.03 8.48
N LEU A 138 21.71 -4.34 8.43
CA LEU A 138 20.89 -5.03 9.42
C LEU A 138 21.59 -4.97 10.78
N ALA A 139 20.88 -4.47 11.79
CA ALA A 139 21.35 -4.47 13.17
C ALA A 139 20.89 -5.76 13.86
N LEU A 140 21.84 -6.66 14.12
CA LEU A 140 21.57 -7.93 14.80
C LEU A 140 21.95 -7.76 16.28
N ASP A 141 20.96 -7.82 17.15
CA ASP A 141 21.15 -7.88 18.60
C ASP A 141 20.45 -9.13 19.15
N PRO A 142 21.21 -10.18 19.49
CA PRO A 142 20.63 -11.44 19.97
C PRO A 142 19.98 -11.31 21.35
N MET A 143 20.27 -10.24 22.10
CA MET A 143 19.76 -10.01 23.46
C MET A 143 18.47 -9.18 23.46
N THR A 144 18.12 -8.56 22.36
CA THR A 144 16.95 -7.67 22.29
C THR A 144 15.89 -8.21 21.34
N ARG A 145 14.69 -8.49 21.88
CA ARG A 145 13.50 -8.76 21.08
C ARG A 145 12.73 -7.46 20.89
N GLY A 146 12.57 -7.02 19.64
CA GLY A 146 11.80 -5.82 19.29
C GLY A 146 10.56 -6.16 18.49
N ASP A 147 9.68 -5.16 18.33
CA ASP A 147 8.43 -5.29 17.57
C ASP A 147 8.66 -5.43 16.04
N SER A 148 9.80 -4.98 15.54
CA SER A 148 10.18 -5.13 14.16
C SER A 148 11.11 -6.33 13.98
N PRO A 149 10.80 -7.27 13.07
CA PRO A 149 11.67 -8.43 12.82
C PRO A 149 13.02 -8.03 12.19
N TYR A 150 13.11 -6.83 11.61
CA TYR A 150 14.32 -6.33 10.96
C TYR A 150 14.66 -4.94 11.49
N ARG A 151 15.59 -4.88 12.44
CA ARG A 151 16.24 -3.64 12.87
C ARG A 151 17.37 -3.31 11.91
N PHE A 152 17.62 -2.04 11.68
CA PHE A 152 18.69 -1.58 10.81
C PHE A 152 19.30 -0.28 11.36
N GLU A 153 20.56 -0.09 11.08
CA GLU A 153 21.26 1.17 11.35
C GLU A 153 21.09 2.09 10.15
N ARG A 154 20.60 3.29 10.42
CA ARG A 154 20.53 4.32 9.36
C ARG A 154 21.95 4.71 8.99
N THR A 155 22.34 4.47 7.76
CA THR A 155 23.56 5.03 7.23
C THR A 155 23.38 6.55 7.18
N PRO A 156 24.27 7.36 7.82
CA PRO A 156 24.21 8.80 7.65
C PRO A 156 24.25 9.13 6.16
N GLY A 157 23.35 10.02 5.71
CA GLY A 157 23.09 10.25 4.30
C GLY A 157 24.37 10.54 3.50
N ARG A 158 24.36 10.00 2.28
CA ARG A 158 25.21 10.50 1.19
C ARG A 158 24.65 11.79 0.65
#